data_f6265a457074e3d21f1dea6876c9e34a
#
_entry.id   f6265a457074e3d21f1dea6876c9e34a
#
_cell.length_a   1.000
_cell.length_b   1.000
_cell.length_c   1.000
_cell.angle_alpha   90.00
_cell.angle_beta   90.00
_cell.angle_gamma   90.00
#
_symmetry.space_group_name_H-M   'P 1'
#
loop_
_entity.id
_entity.type
_entity.pdbx_description
1 polymer ?
#
loop_
_entity_poly.entity_id
_entity_poly.type
_entity_poly.pdbx_seq_one_letter_code
_entity_poly.pdbx_strand_id
1 'polypeptide(L)'
;MKDLHSLRLQGYIDDLTLEYAYEYTNLQLKNFLHTDIAYQQTLAIRLLNKRIGYQKDYQKQLKEILDDNPAYYTKQEIEGFFSLLNEKENKVK
;
A
#
# COMPACT_ATOMS: atom_id res chain seq x y z
N MET A 1 21.08 1.04 3.25
CA MET A 1 20.77 0.07 4.31
C MET A 1 19.51 0.50 5.04
N LYS A 2 18.56 -0.42 5.21
CA LYS A 2 17.34 -0.12 5.98
C LYS A 2 17.68 -0.05 7.46
N ASP A 3 17.18 0.95 8.15
CA ASP A 3 17.38 1.01 9.59
C ASP A 3 16.42 0.05 10.32
N LEU A 4 16.74 -0.24 11.58
CA LEU A 4 15.94 -1.16 12.39
C LEU A 4 14.52 -0.65 12.64
N HIS A 5 14.37 0.68 12.71
CA HIS A 5 13.05 1.27 12.94
C HIS A 5 12.11 0.98 11.77
N SER A 6 12.59 1.15 10.53
CA SER A 6 11.79 0.85 9.34
C SER A 6 11.41 -0.62 9.26
N LEU A 7 12.34 -1.53 9.62
CA LEU A 7 12.06 -2.96 9.63
C LEU A 7 11.02 -3.33 10.69
N ARG A 8 11.08 -2.71 11.86
CA ARG A 8 10.09 -2.94 12.93
C ARG A 8 8.71 -2.46 12.52
N LEU A 9 8.63 -1.28 11.90
CA LEU A 9 7.37 -0.76 11.41
C LEU A 9 6.78 -1.66 10.33
N GLN A 10 7.62 -2.21 9.45
CA GLN A 10 7.18 -3.12 8.41
C GLN A 10 6.58 -4.38 9.02
N GLY A 11 7.21 -4.96 10.05
CA GLY A 11 6.68 -6.10 10.75
C GLY A 11 5.35 -5.82 11.43
N TYR A 12 5.23 -4.64 12.04
CA TYR A 12 3.98 -4.21 12.67
C TYR A 12 2.85 -4.09 11.65
N ILE A 13 3.14 -3.55 10.47
CA ILE A 13 2.16 -3.44 9.39
C ILE A 13 1.75 -4.82 8.89
N ASP A 14 2.69 -5.77 8.82
CA ASP A 14 2.38 -7.14 8.43
C ASP A 14 1.41 -7.79 9.42
N ASP A 15 1.66 -7.63 10.72
CA ASP A 15 0.78 -8.16 11.76
C ASP A 15 -0.62 -7.54 11.69
N LEU A 16 -0.69 -6.22 11.53
CA LEU A 16 -1.96 -5.51 11.39
C LEU A 16 -2.70 -5.95 10.13
N THR A 17 -1.98 -6.23 9.05
CA THR A 17 -2.60 -6.71 7.81
C THR A 17 -3.30 -8.04 8.04
N LEU A 18 -2.67 -8.95 8.76
CA LEU A 18 -3.29 -10.23 9.08
C LEU A 18 -4.50 -10.06 9.99
N GLU A 19 -4.39 -9.19 11.00
CA GLU A 19 -5.45 -8.95 11.97
C GLU A 19 -6.68 -8.30 11.34
N TYR A 20 -6.47 -7.30 10.49
CA TYR A 20 -7.57 -6.49 9.95
C TYR A 20 -7.93 -6.81 8.51
N ALA A 21 -7.39 -7.90 7.95
CA ALA A 21 -7.63 -8.24 6.56
C ALA A 21 -9.12 -8.34 6.19
N TYR A 22 -9.97 -8.73 7.14
CA TYR A 22 -11.41 -8.92 6.90
C TYR A 22 -12.29 -7.93 7.66
N GLU A 23 -11.72 -7.09 8.51
CA GLU A 23 -12.51 -6.18 9.35
C GLU A 23 -12.90 -4.88 8.66
N TYR A 24 -12.04 -4.39 7.78
CA TYR A 24 -12.27 -3.10 7.14
C TYR A 24 -12.90 -3.27 5.76
N THR A 25 -13.91 -2.44 5.47
CA THR A 25 -14.48 -2.35 4.12
C THR A 25 -13.54 -1.58 3.20
N ASN A 26 -13.72 -1.74 1.90
CA ASN A 26 -12.93 -0.98 0.92
C ASN A 26 -13.11 0.53 1.10
N LEU A 27 -14.32 0.97 1.45
CA LEU A 27 -14.59 2.39 1.68
C LEU A 27 -13.78 2.92 2.87
N GLN A 28 -13.74 2.16 3.97
CA GLN A 28 -12.96 2.52 5.14
C GLN A 28 -11.47 2.60 4.81
N LEU A 29 -10.96 1.63 4.06
CA LEU A 29 -9.56 1.62 3.65
C LEU A 29 -9.23 2.77 2.72
N LYS A 30 -10.13 3.14 1.82
CA LYS A 30 -9.95 4.31 0.96
C LYS A 30 -9.85 5.60 1.77
N ASN A 31 -10.62 5.70 2.85
CA ASN A 31 -10.51 6.84 3.75
C ASN A 31 -9.14 6.89 4.42
N PHE A 32 -8.56 5.74 4.76
CA PHE A 32 -7.23 5.67 5.35
C PHE A 32 -6.12 6.10 4.39
N LEU A 33 -6.37 6.11 3.08
CA LEU A 33 -5.39 6.62 2.12
C LEU A 33 -5.09 8.11 2.32
N HIS A 34 -6.01 8.83 2.95
CA HIS A 34 -5.88 10.27 3.18
C HIS A 34 -5.46 10.62 4.61
N THR A 35 -5.12 9.63 5.43
CA THR A 35 -4.69 9.87 6.81
C THR A 35 -3.26 10.41 6.85
N ASP A 36 -2.97 11.21 7.87
CA ASP A 36 -1.60 11.68 8.15
C ASP A 36 -0.74 10.61 8.83
N ILE A 37 -1.36 9.53 9.28
CA ILE A 37 -0.64 8.47 9.99
C ILE A 37 -0.12 7.47 8.98
N ALA A 38 1.20 7.47 8.78
CA ALA A 38 1.83 6.71 7.71
C ALA A 38 1.59 5.20 7.78
N TYR A 39 1.59 4.60 8.97
CA TYR A 39 1.36 3.16 9.05
C TYR A 39 -0.08 2.79 8.69
N GLN A 40 -1.06 3.64 9.01
CA GLN A 40 -2.45 3.40 8.60
C GLN A 40 -2.61 3.50 7.09
N GLN A 41 -1.98 4.50 6.49
CA GLN A 41 -1.98 4.67 5.05
C GLN A 41 -1.35 3.45 4.36
N THR A 42 -0.22 2.98 4.85
CA THR A 42 0.47 1.83 4.28
C THR A 42 -0.34 0.54 4.45
N LEU A 43 -0.97 0.36 5.60
CA LEU A 43 -1.86 -0.78 5.83
C LEU A 43 -3.01 -0.78 4.83
N ALA A 44 -3.63 0.37 4.63
CA ALA A 44 -4.73 0.50 3.67
C ALA A 44 -4.26 0.16 2.26
N ILE A 45 -3.10 0.67 1.85
CA ILE A 45 -2.53 0.38 0.54
C ILE A 45 -2.30 -1.12 0.38
N ARG A 46 -1.72 -1.76 1.38
CA ARG A 46 -1.44 -3.20 1.31
C ARG A 46 -2.72 -4.02 1.11
N LEU A 47 -3.75 -3.71 1.88
CA LEU A 47 -5.03 -4.42 1.77
C LEU A 47 -5.75 -4.12 0.46
N LEU A 48 -5.80 -2.84 0.07
CA LEU A 48 -6.45 -2.44 -1.17
C LEU A 48 -5.75 -2.99 -2.41
N ASN A 49 -4.42 -3.09 -2.39
CA ASN A 49 -3.68 -3.69 -3.50
C ASN A 49 -4.19 -5.10 -3.80
N LYS A 50 -4.52 -5.86 -2.77
CA LYS A 50 -5.03 -7.21 -2.93
C LYS A 50 -6.48 -7.26 -3.38
N ARG A 51 -7.28 -6.28 -2.97
CA ARG A 51 -8.72 -6.27 -3.21
C ARG A 51 -9.10 -5.57 -4.52
N ILE A 52 -8.52 -4.40 -4.78
CA ILE A 52 -8.90 -3.54 -5.91
C ILE A 52 -7.69 -3.03 -6.70
N GLY A 53 -6.55 -3.72 -6.62
CA GLY A 53 -5.33 -3.26 -7.28
C GLY A 53 -5.46 -3.10 -8.80
N TYR A 54 -6.37 -3.83 -9.43
CA TYR A 54 -6.59 -3.76 -10.88
C TYR A 54 -7.38 -2.51 -11.31
N GLN A 55 -8.00 -1.78 -10.38
CA GLN A 55 -8.83 -0.61 -10.71
C GLN A 55 -7.94 0.58 -11.05
N LYS A 56 -8.21 1.22 -12.19
CA LYS A 56 -7.40 2.34 -12.66
C LYS A 56 -7.50 3.56 -11.76
N ASP A 57 -8.68 3.85 -11.22
CA ASP A 57 -8.86 4.97 -10.30
C ASP A 57 -8.02 4.82 -9.05
N TYR A 58 -7.95 3.60 -8.50
CA TYR A 58 -7.12 3.31 -7.35
C TYR A 58 -5.64 3.50 -7.68
N GLN A 59 -5.19 3.00 -8.83
CA GLN A 59 -3.79 3.14 -9.25
C GLN A 59 -3.42 4.61 -9.41
N LYS A 60 -4.33 5.43 -9.92
CA LYS A 60 -4.12 6.87 -10.04
C LYS A 60 -3.94 7.51 -8.66
N GLN A 61 -4.76 7.12 -7.69
CA GLN A 61 -4.63 7.62 -6.31
C GLN A 61 -3.28 7.26 -5.72
N LEU A 62 -2.76 6.06 -5.98
CA LEU A 62 -1.44 5.66 -5.50
C LEU A 62 -0.33 6.55 -6.09
N LYS A 63 -0.44 6.88 -7.37
CA LYS A 63 0.52 7.77 -8.02
C LYS A 63 0.49 9.17 -7.40
N GLU A 64 -0.69 9.66 -7.06
CA GLU A 64 -0.83 10.95 -6.37
C GLU A 64 -0.16 10.91 -5.00
N ILE A 65 -0.31 9.82 -4.27
CA ILE A 65 0.34 9.65 -2.98
C ILE A 65 1.87 9.65 -3.13
N LEU A 66 2.40 8.96 -4.16
CA LEU A 66 3.83 8.98 -4.44
C LEU A 66 4.36 10.38 -4.72
N ASP A 67 3.59 11.17 -5.47
CA ASP A 67 3.99 12.54 -5.82
C ASP A 67 4.01 13.46 -4.60
N ASP A 68 3.28 13.11 -3.55
CA ASP A 68 3.20 13.87 -2.32
C ASP A 68 4.29 13.48 -1.30
N ASN A 69 5.32 12.79 -1.75
CA ASN A 69 6.51 12.45 -0.97
C ASN A 69 6.17 11.71 0.34
N PRO A 70 5.60 10.51 0.26
CA PRO A 70 5.17 9.76 1.45
C PRO A 70 6.37 9.21 2.24
N ALA A 71 6.07 8.64 3.42
CA ALA A 71 7.08 7.96 4.22
C ALA A 71 7.74 6.83 3.40
N TYR A 72 8.99 6.51 3.76
CA TYR A 72 9.79 5.57 2.99
C TYR A 72 9.10 4.20 2.82
N TYR A 73 8.55 3.65 3.89
CA TYR A 73 7.89 2.35 3.81
C TYR A 73 6.56 2.41 3.02
N THR A 74 5.85 3.54 3.04
CA THR A 74 4.68 3.75 2.20
C THR A 74 5.09 3.75 0.73
N LYS A 75 6.15 4.48 0.41
CA LYS A 75 6.69 4.54 -0.95
C LYS A 75 7.09 3.16 -1.45
N GLN A 76 7.76 2.38 -0.61
CA GLN A 76 8.16 1.02 -0.98
C GLN A 76 6.97 0.12 -1.27
N GLU A 77 5.91 0.24 -0.49
CA GLU A 77 4.70 -0.55 -0.69
C GLU A 77 4.07 -0.25 -2.06
N ILE A 78 3.99 1.03 -2.41
CA ILE A 78 3.40 1.45 -3.69
C ILE A 78 4.30 1.04 -4.87
N GLU A 79 5.59 1.28 -4.77
CA GLU A 79 6.53 0.96 -5.85
C GLU A 79 6.61 -0.55 -6.10
N GLY A 80 6.60 -1.34 -5.03
CA GLY A 80 6.57 -2.79 -5.14
C GLY A 80 5.32 -3.30 -5.84
N PHE A 81 4.19 -2.70 -5.54
CA PHE A 81 2.93 -3.04 -6.20
C PHE A 81 2.98 -2.75 -7.70
N PHE A 82 3.45 -1.57 -8.10
CA PHE A 82 3.55 -1.25 -9.53
C PHE A 82 4.56 -2.12 -10.25
N SER A 83 5.65 -2.53 -9.59
CA SER A 83 6.59 -3.48 -10.18
C SER A 83 5.93 -4.81 -10.48
N LEU A 84 5.11 -5.32 -9.56
CA LEU A 84 4.37 -6.57 -9.76
C LEU A 84 3.36 -6.45 -10.90
N LEU A 85 2.68 -5.31 -11.01
CA LEU A 85 1.75 -5.07 -12.12
C LEU A 85 2.47 -5.10 -13.46
N ASN A 86 3.63 -4.46 -13.55
CA ASN A 86 4.42 -4.43 -14.78
C ASN A 86 4.88 -5.83 -15.16
N GLU A 87 5.30 -6.64 -14.20
CA GLU A 87 5.69 -8.02 -14.47
C GLU A 87 4.53 -8.83 -15.03
N LYS A 88 3.34 -8.70 -14.47
CA LYS A 88 2.16 -9.40 -14.95
C LYS A 88 1.80 -8.99 -16.38
N GLU A 89 1.86 -7.70 -16.68
CA GLU A 89 1.59 -7.20 -18.02
C GLU A 89 2.59 -7.75 -19.03
N ASN A 90 3.86 -7.84 -18.65
CA ASN A 90 4.90 -8.38 -19.53
C ASN A 90 4.72 -9.87 -19.78
N LYS A 91 4.25 -10.62 -18.79
CA LYS A 91 4.03 -12.06 -18.95
C LYS A 91 2.84 -12.40 -19.84
N VAL A 92 1.87 -11.52 -19.94
CA VAL A 92 0.67 -11.74 -20.76
C VAL A 92 0.97 -11.53 -22.24
N LYS A 93 2.02 -10.81 -22.51
CA LYS A 93 2.48 -10.65 -23.91
C LYS A 93 3.32 -11.86 -24.32
#